data_d8979d42183a64a287489ff995b302fc
#
_entry.id   d8979d42183a64a287489ff995b302fc
#
_cell.length_a   1.000
_cell.length_b   1.000
_cell.length_c   1.000
_cell.angle_alpha   90.00
_cell.angle_beta   90.00
_cell.angle_gamma   90.00
#
_symmetry.space_group_name_H-M   'P 1'
#
loop_
_entity.id
_entity.type
_entity.pdbx_description
1 polymer ?
#
loop_
_entity_poly.entity_id
_entity_poly.type
_entity_poly.pdbx_seq_one_letter_code
_entity_poly.pdbx_strand_id
1 'polypeptide(L)'
;MAEATYERGYQQTRVSLSWLVAHKEIAAVAGLMAIAAVLRFWDLGAMALHHDESLHAQYTWYLYSGKGYVHNPLMHGPFLFHSGAAMFFLFGASEATARALPALFGTILVGMPFLLRKQIGMTAVLIAAVLLTFSPTLLYFSRFYRNDMYIAVWTFGMVICIWRYLDEQKNGYLYGLAAILALSFATKEVTFITAAIVLVFLDLMLAIELGKRREDETIDEAFVWLRTLAIAPVAWLIAGAWPLLGKKPLGRDRLPPAGDVLLIVGLLSLPQFSAAVQKLPGVGDKGYNVASENNLRDITVGTLLVASVYVGLLWRPKVWAIASACFFVPYVLLYTTFFTNMNGFFSGIWGSLDYWLNQQGVHRGNQPGYYYALMTPLYEFLPLILAACGIVWLAFRGNSFKRWLVFWLAAIFLG
;
A
#
# COMPACT_ATOMS: atom_id res chain seq x y z
N MET A 1 35.52 31.22 -34.15
CA MET A 1 34.84 31.02 -32.83
C MET A 1 33.36 30.73 -32.99
N ALA A 2 32.61 31.42 -33.83
CA ALA A 2 31.17 31.17 -34.06
C ALA A 2 30.85 29.80 -34.67
N GLU A 3 31.64 29.32 -35.64
CA GLU A 3 31.45 28.00 -36.25
C GLU A 3 31.67 26.85 -35.28
N ALA A 4 32.69 26.91 -34.42
CA ALA A 4 32.97 25.90 -33.38
C ALA A 4 31.88 25.83 -32.32
N THR A 5 31.19 26.95 -32.04
CA THR A 5 30.08 27.00 -31.10
C THR A 5 28.80 26.41 -31.74
N TYR A 6 28.61 26.65 -33.02
CA TYR A 6 27.47 26.10 -33.81
C TYR A 6 27.57 24.56 -33.95
N GLU A 7 28.77 24.04 -34.30
CA GLU A 7 28.99 22.59 -34.40
C GLU A 7 28.85 21.86 -33.06
N ARG A 8 29.34 22.48 -31.96
CA ARG A 8 29.11 21.90 -30.61
C ARG A 8 27.62 21.84 -30.23
N GLY A 9 26.87 22.90 -30.52
CA GLY A 9 25.43 22.94 -30.30
C GLY A 9 24.70 21.88 -31.12
N TYR A 10 25.09 21.70 -32.41
CA TYR A 10 24.50 20.71 -33.31
C TYR A 10 24.84 19.27 -32.89
N GLN A 11 26.08 19.00 -32.42
CA GLN A 11 26.46 17.69 -31.89
C GLN A 11 25.77 17.35 -30.58
N GLN A 12 25.64 18.32 -29.65
CA GLN A 12 24.88 18.13 -28.42
C GLN A 12 23.42 17.83 -28.68
N THR A 13 22.79 18.50 -29.64
CA THR A 13 21.40 18.25 -30.03
C THR A 13 21.23 16.87 -30.65
N ARG A 14 22.17 16.43 -31.48
CA ARG A 14 22.17 15.04 -32.05
C ARG A 14 22.35 13.96 -31.01
N VAL A 15 23.26 14.15 -30.06
CA VAL A 15 23.48 13.19 -28.97
C VAL A 15 22.23 13.10 -28.09
N SER A 16 21.56 14.21 -27.78
CA SER A 16 20.31 14.21 -27.02
C SER A 16 19.17 13.52 -27.78
N LEU A 17 19.06 13.74 -29.08
CA LEU A 17 18.02 13.11 -29.90
C LEU A 17 18.26 11.60 -30.07
N SER A 18 19.50 11.18 -30.28
CA SER A 18 19.86 9.76 -30.37
C SER A 18 19.65 9.02 -29.03
N TRP A 19 19.92 9.67 -27.92
CA TRP A 19 19.62 9.15 -26.57
C TRP A 19 18.11 8.97 -26.38
N LEU A 20 17.29 9.97 -26.74
CA LEU A 20 15.83 9.89 -26.66
C LEU A 20 15.26 8.75 -27.50
N VAL A 21 15.79 8.57 -28.72
CA VAL A 21 15.36 7.45 -29.59
C VAL A 21 15.75 6.09 -29.00
N ALA A 22 16.95 5.97 -28.42
CA ALA A 22 17.41 4.76 -27.77
C ALA A 22 16.59 4.44 -26.48
N HIS A 23 16.08 5.49 -25.80
CA HIS A 23 15.33 5.38 -24.55
C HIS A 23 13.87 5.82 -24.70
N LYS A 24 13.29 5.65 -25.87
CA LYS A 24 11.92 6.10 -26.21
C LYS A 24 10.85 5.73 -25.20
N GLU A 25 10.98 4.58 -24.57
CA GLU A 25 10.03 4.11 -23.56
C GLU A 25 10.11 4.94 -22.26
N ILE A 26 11.33 5.23 -21.81
CA ILE A 26 11.56 6.09 -20.65
C ILE A 26 11.11 7.52 -20.96
N ALA A 27 11.43 8.02 -22.16
CA ALA A 27 11.04 9.35 -22.60
C ALA A 27 9.50 9.50 -22.67
N ALA A 28 8.80 8.47 -23.16
CA ALA A 28 7.33 8.47 -23.22
C ALA A 28 6.70 8.54 -21.82
N VAL A 29 7.18 7.71 -20.88
CA VAL A 29 6.67 7.74 -19.48
C VAL A 29 7.02 9.06 -18.80
N ALA A 30 8.24 9.58 -18.98
CA ALA A 30 8.64 10.88 -18.44
C ALA A 30 7.81 12.04 -19.04
N GLY A 31 7.48 11.98 -20.33
CA GLY A 31 6.59 12.93 -20.99
C GLY A 31 5.18 12.92 -20.38
N LEU A 32 4.61 11.72 -20.17
CA LEU A 32 3.31 11.58 -19.51
C LEU A 32 3.35 12.08 -18.05
N MET A 33 4.44 11.81 -17.32
CA MET A 33 4.62 12.36 -15.96
C MET A 33 4.72 13.89 -15.97
N ALA A 34 5.39 14.49 -16.96
CA ALA A 34 5.47 15.94 -17.11
C ALA A 34 4.08 16.55 -17.41
N ILE A 35 3.30 15.94 -18.31
CA ILE A 35 1.90 16.35 -18.57
C ILE A 35 1.07 16.19 -17.29
N ALA A 36 1.21 15.07 -16.59
CA ALA A 36 0.53 14.83 -15.33
C ALA A 36 0.88 15.87 -14.27
N ALA A 37 2.15 16.27 -14.17
CA ALA A 37 2.61 17.33 -13.27
C ALA A 37 1.95 18.67 -13.63
N VAL A 38 1.96 19.08 -14.90
CA VAL A 38 1.30 20.31 -15.34
C VAL A 38 -0.18 20.31 -14.96
N LEU A 39 -0.91 19.25 -15.28
CA LEU A 39 -2.35 19.15 -14.99
C LEU A 39 -2.67 19.20 -13.49
N ARG A 40 -1.78 18.67 -12.63
CA ARG A 40 -2.00 18.58 -11.19
C ARG A 40 -1.53 19.81 -10.42
N PHE A 41 -0.45 20.45 -10.88
CA PHE A 41 0.11 21.63 -10.21
C PHE A 41 -0.44 22.95 -10.73
N TRP A 42 -1.12 22.94 -11.89
CA TRP A 42 -1.67 24.16 -12.47
C TRP A 42 -2.68 24.79 -11.53
N ASP A 43 -2.39 26.01 -11.08
CA ASP A 43 -3.30 26.86 -10.29
C ASP A 43 -3.95 26.14 -9.08
N LEU A 44 -3.13 25.52 -8.23
CA LEU A 44 -3.58 24.78 -7.05
C LEU A 44 -4.30 25.65 -6.00
N GLY A 45 -4.04 26.97 -5.99
CA GLY A 45 -4.63 27.92 -5.07
C GLY A 45 -5.93 28.59 -5.56
N ALA A 46 -6.40 28.28 -6.78
CA ALA A 46 -7.55 28.95 -7.39
C ALA A 46 -8.89 28.77 -6.62
N MET A 47 -9.03 27.66 -5.91
CA MET A 47 -10.25 27.32 -5.18
C MET A 47 -10.00 27.30 -3.68
N ALA A 48 -10.92 27.88 -2.90
CA ALA A 48 -10.92 27.76 -1.45
C ALA A 48 -10.93 26.28 -1.02
N LEU A 49 -10.39 26.00 0.17
CA LEU A 49 -10.39 24.64 0.72
C LEU A 49 -11.82 24.16 0.97
N HIS A 50 -12.11 22.95 0.51
CA HIS A 50 -13.33 22.24 0.87
C HIS A 50 -13.39 22.00 2.39
N HIS A 51 -14.59 21.74 2.94
CA HIS A 51 -14.76 21.49 4.36
C HIS A 51 -13.78 20.45 4.93
N ASP A 52 -13.66 19.30 4.28
CA ASP A 52 -12.73 18.26 4.70
C ASP A 52 -11.25 18.67 4.59
N GLU A 53 -10.90 19.43 3.54
CA GLU A 53 -9.53 19.95 3.36
C GLU A 53 -9.19 20.95 4.46
N SER A 54 -10.15 21.85 4.81
CA SER A 54 -9.93 22.89 5.82
C SER A 54 -9.68 22.29 7.20
N LEU A 55 -10.39 21.20 7.57
CA LEU A 55 -10.11 20.46 8.80
C LEU A 55 -8.70 19.90 8.81
N HIS A 56 -8.29 19.20 7.75
CA HIS A 56 -6.94 18.64 7.66
C HIS A 56 -5.86 19.74 7.65
N ALA A 57 -6.08 20.83 6.90
CA ALA A 57 -5.16 21.96 6.84
C ALA A 57 -5.03 22.68 8.19
N GLN A 58 -6.12 22.80 8.96
CA GLN A 58 -6.10 23.41 10.28
C GLN A 58 -5.26 22.60 11.27
N TYR A 59 -5.43 21.27 11.35
CA TYR A 59 -4.60 20.42 12.22
C TYR A 59 -3.15 20.39 11.76
N THR A 60 -2.89 20.41 10.46
CA THR A 60 -1.56 20.56 9.89
C THR A 60 -0.92 21.90 10.31
N TRP A 61 -1.69 22.99 10.26
CA TRP A 61 -1.25 24.31 10.68
C TRP A 61 -0.98 24.38 12.19
N TYR A 62 -1.78 23.68 13.02
CA TYR A 62 -1.49 23.57 14.46
C TYR A 62 -0.13 22.91 14.70
N LEU A 63 0.18 21.82 14.01
CA LEU A 63 1.49 21.18 14.11
C LEU A 63 2.61 22.12 13.63
N TYR A 64 2.43 22.77 12.48
CA TYR A 64 3.39 23.74 11.93
C TYR A 64 3.62 24.93 12.86
N SER A 65 2.58 25.47 13.50
CA SER A 65 2.66 26.64 14.38
C SER A 65 3.13 26.31 15.81
N GLY A 66 3.54 25.08 16.09
CA GLY A 66 4.04 24.66 17.40
C GLY A 66 2.96 24.36 18.44
N LYS A 67 1.66 24.32 18.06
CA LYS A 67 0.56 23.91 18.96
C LYS A 67 0.49 22.40 19.21
N GLY A 68 1.32 21.62 18.50
CA GLY A 68 1.38 20.19 18.60
C GLY A 68 0.31 19.46 17.77
N TYR A 69 0.40 18.12 17.81
CA TYR A 69 -0.57 17.23 17.15
C TYR A 69 -0.79 16.00 18.04
N VAL A 70 -2.05 15.64 18.20
CA VAL A 70 -2.47 14.39 18.87
C VAL A 70 -3.27 13.56 17.86
N HIS A 71 -2.82 12.33 17.62
CA HIS A 71 -3.51 11.44 16.69
C HIS A 71 -4.95 11.15 17.15
N ASN A 72 -5.88 11.37 16.22
CA ASN A 72 -7.30 11.05 16.38
C ASN A 72 -7.73 10.14 15.22
N PRO A 73 -8.17 8.89 15.48
CA PRO A 73 -8.58 7.95 14.43
C PRO A 73 -9.71 8.47 13.51
N LEU A 74 -10.54 9.39 13.97
CA LEU A 74 -11.56 10.05 13.13
C LEU A 74 -10.93 10.79 11.95
N MET A 75 -9.73 11.36 12.16
CA MET A 75 -9.01 12.17 11.17
C MET A 75 -7.99 11.36 10.35
N HIS A 76 -8.04 10.03 10.46
CA HIS A 76 -7.10 9.09 9.86
C HIS A 76 -5.66 9.19 10.43
N GLY A 77 -4.70 8.57 9.74
CA GLY A 77 -3.32 8.49 10.22
C GLY A 77 -2.54 9.81 10.19
N PRO A 78 -1.44 9.88 10.94
CA PRO A 78 -0.65 11.10 11.15
C PRO A 78 0.19 11.54 9.95
N PHE A 79 0.38 10.70 8.92
CA PHE A 79 1.27 10.99 7.81
C PHE A 79 0.93 12.30 7.09
N LEU A 80 -0.35 12.54 6.79
CA LEU A 80 -0.82 13.74 6.11
C LEU A 80 -0.43 15.02 6.90
N PHE A 81 -0.62 15.01 8.21
CA PHE A 81 -0.37 16.18 9.07
C PHE A 81 1.12 16.50 9.17
N HIS A 82 1.97 15.48 9.36
CA HIS A 82 3.42 15.68 9.45
C HIS A 82 4.02 16.08 8.11
N SER A 83 3.62 15.44 7.03
CA SER A 83 4.11 15.78 5.69
C SER A 83 3.61 17.15 5.23
N GLY A 84 2.37 17.49 5.53
CA GLY A 84 1.82 18.82 5.27
C GLY A 84 2.50 19.92 6.10
N ALA A 85 2.77 19.69 7.39
CA ALA A 85 3.50 20.62 8.23
C ALA A 85 4.93 20.86 7.72
N ALA A 86 5.59 19.82 7.22
CA ALA A 86 6.89 19.95 6.56
C ALA A 86 6.79 20.80 5.28
N MET A 87 5.73 20.64 4.48
CA MET A 87 5.48 21.47 3.31
C MET A 87 5.24 22.94 3.70
N PHE A 88 4.46 23.18 4.75
CA PHE A 88 4.25 24.56 5.26
C PHE A 88 5.53 25.20 5.78
N PHE A 89 6.39 24.40 6.41
CA PHE A 89 7.71 24.88 6.86
C PHE A 89 8.62 25.28 5.69
N LEU A 90 8.63 24.50 4.61
CA LEU A 90 9.51 24.73 3.47
C LEU A 90 9.02 25.83 2.53
N PHE A 91 7.70 25.95 2.32
CA PHE A 91 7.11 26.79 1.27
C PHE A 91 6.07 27.81 1.78
N GLY A 92 5.88 27.90 3.10
CA GLY A 92 4.85 28.73 3.70
C GLY A 92 3.46 28.07 3.69
N ALA A 93 2.61 28.48 4.64
CA ALA A 93 1.24 27.95 4.75
C ALA A 93 0.32 28.63 3.75
N SER A 94 -0.22 27.88 2.80
CA SER A 94 -1.19 28.33 1.81
C SER A 94 -2.02 27.13 1.30
N GLU A 95 -3.15 27.42 0.63
CA GLU A 95 -3.98 26.40 -0.01
C GLU A 95 -3.23 25.62 -1.09
N ALA A 96 -2.42 26.31 -1.88
CA ALA A 96 -1.57 25.70 -2.90
C ALA A 96 -0.53 24.77 -2.26
N THR A 97 0.13 25.18 -1.19
CA THR A 97 1.14 24.37 -0.48
C THR A 97 0.51 23.12 0.16
N ALA A 98 -0.69 23.24 0.73
CA ALA A 98 -1.41 22.09 1.27
C ALA A 98 -1.64 21.01 0.18
N ARG A 99 -2.07 21.41 -1.01
CA ARG A 99 -2.36 20.52 -2.14
C ARG A 99 -1.13 20.06 -2.93
N ALA A 100 0.03 20.68 -2.73
CA ALA A 100 1.23 20.37 -3.52
C ALA A 100 1.70 18.91 -3.34
N LEU A 101 1.62 18.36 -2.12
CA LEU A 101 2.05 16.99 -1.87
C LEU A 101 1.11 15.94 -2.48
N PRO A 102 -0.24 16.02 -2.36
CA PRO A 102 -1.15 15.18 -3.15
C PRO A 102 -0.89 15.26 -4.66
N ALA A 103 -0.62 16.46 -5.20
CA ALA A 103 -0.30 16.65 -6.62
C ALA A 103 1.01 15.92 -7.02
N LEU A 104 2.03 15.98 -6.18
CA LEU A 104 3.29 15.25 -6.36
C LEU A 104 3.05 13.73 -6.35
N PHE A 105 2.30 13.21 -5.37
CA PHE A 105 2.00 11.78 -5.27
C PHE A 105 1.16 11.30 -6.46
N GLY A 106 0.18 12.09 -6.91
CA GLY A 106 -0.57 11.78 -8.12
C GLY A 106 0.29 11.76 -9.38
N THR A 107 1.31 12.60 -9.46
CA THR A 107 2.29 12.60 -10.55
C THR A 107 3.19 11.37 -10.49
N ILE A 108 3.69 11.01 -9.31
CA ILE A 108 4.50 9.79 -9.10
C ILE A 108 3.72 8.54 -9.50
N LEU A 109 2.43 8.47 -9.14
CA LEU A 109 1.57 7.33 -9.45
C LEU A 109 1.53 7.02 -10.96
N VAL A 110 1.58 8.04 -11.83
CA VAL A 110 1.61 7.88 -13.30
C VAL A 110 2.84 7.12 -13.78
N GLY A 111 4.00 7.31 -13.13
CA GLY A 111 5.24 6.62 -13.48
C GLY A 111 5.38 5.21 -12.90
N MET A 112 4.62 4.88 -11.85
CA MET A 112 4.79 3.62 -11.11
C MET A 112 4.55 2.34 -11.95
N PRO A 113 3.62 2.27 -12.93
CA PRO A 113 3.46 1.10 -13.80
C PRO A 113 4.74 0.70 -14.52
N PHE A 114 5.63 1.64 -14.83
CA PHE A 114 6.93 1.36 -15.47
C PHE A 114 7.81 0.41 -14.64
N LEU A 115 7.69 0.43 -13.32
CA LEU A 115 8.42 -0.47 -12.42
C LEU A 115 7.94 -1.93 -12.53
N LEU A 116 6.74 -2.16 -13.08
CA LEU A 116 6.15 -3.48 -13.34
C LEU A 116 6.17 -3.87 -14.83
N ARG A 117 6.94 -3.17 -15.68
CA ARG A 117 7.00 -3.44 -17.14
C ARG A 117 7.36 -4.87 -17.51
N LYS A 118 8.10 -5.56 -16.65
CA LYS A 118 8.44 -6.99 -16.87
C LYS A 118 7.22 -7.91 -16.74
N GLN A 119 6.25 -7.55 -15.89
CA GLN A 119 5.04 -8.33 -15.62
C GLN A 119 3.93 -8.05 -16.64
N ILE A 120 3.77 -6.78 -17.04
CA ILE A 120 2.63 -6.35 -17.87
C ILE A 120 3.00 -5.98 -19.30
N GLY A 121 4.30 -5.79 -19.58
CA GLY A 121 4.77 -5.33 -20.88
C GLY A 121 4.64 -3.80 -21.08
N MET A 122 5.42 -3.25 -21.99
CA MET A 122 5.52 -1.79 -22.16
C MET A 122 4.24 -1.16 -22.70
N THR A 123 3.52 -1.84 -23.58
CA THR A 123 2.23 -1.35 -24.10
C THR A 123 1.21 -1.13 -22.98
N ALA A 124 1.09 -2.10 -22.06
CA ALA A 124 0.19 -1.96 -20.92
C ALA A 124 0.65 -0.86 -19.95
N VAL A 125 1.96 -0.68 -19.78
CA VAL A 125 2.53 0.44 -18.99
C VAL A 125 2.09 1.79 -19.57
N LEU A 126 2.23 1.98 -20.87
CA LEU A 126 1.86 3.24 -21.53
C LEU A 126 0.35 3.51 -21.45
N ILE A 127 -0.46 2.48 -21.70
CA ILE A 127 -1.93 2.59 -21.57
C ILE A 127 -2.29 2.96 -20.11
N ALA A 128 -1.72 2.28 -19.13
CA ALA A 128 -1.95 2.59 -17.72
C ALA A 128 -1.51 4.01 -17.38
N ALA A 129 -0.33 4.45 -17.83
CA ALA A 129 0.15 5.81 -17.58
C ALA A 129 -0.75 6.88 -18.21
N VAL A 130 -1.28 6.64 -19.42
CA VAL A 130 -2.28 7.54 -20.06
C VAL A 130 -3.56 7.58 -19.24
N LEU A 131 -4.12 6.44 -18.86
CA LEU A 131 -5.33 6.38 -18.03
C LEU A 131 -5.14 7.08 -16.68
N LEU A 132 -4.02 6.85 -16.00
CA LEU A 132 -3.70 7.52 -14.73
C LEU A 132 -3.48 9.03 -14.90
N THR A 133 -2.96 9.47 -16.06
CA THR A 133 -2.76 10.90 -16.35
C THR A 133 -4.07 11.64 -16.48
N PHE A 134 -5.02 11.07 -17.21
CA PHE A 134 -6.27 11.73 -17.61
C PHE A 134 -7.52 11.25 -16.83
N SER A 135 -7.39 10.32 -15.88
CA SER A 135 -8.50 9.91 -15.01
C SER A 135 -9.09 11.12 -14.29
N PRO A 136 -10.39 11.40 -14.46
CA PRO A 136 -11.05 12.52 -13.77
C PRO A 136 -10.97 12.40 -12.25
N THR A 137 -11.17 11.19 -11.73
CA THR A 137 -11.11 10.89 -10.29
C THR A 137 -9.71 11.16 -9.74
N LEU A 138 -8.67 10.65 -10.39
CA LEU A 138 -7.29 10.84 -9.93
C LEU A 138 -6.82 12.29 -10.07
N LEU A 139 -7.27 13.02 -11.11
CA LEU A 139 -7.00 14.45 -11.25
C LEU A 139 -7.63 15.23 -10.09
N TYR A 140 -8.89 14.96 -9.78
CA TYR A 140 -9.59 15.61 -8.69
C TYR A 140 -8.89 15.36 -7.35
N PHE A 141 -8.67 14.09 -6.97
CA PHE A 141 -8.05 13.75 -5.68
C PHE A 141 -6.57 14.15 -5.60
N SER A 142 -5.86 14.27 -6.71
CA SER A 142 -4.49 14.82 -6.72
C SER A 142 -4.44 16.30 -6.39
N ARG A 143 -5.54 17.02 -6.53
CA ARG A 143 -5.68 18.45 -6.24
C ARG A 143 -6.50 18.72 -4.98
N PHE A 144 -6.64 17.70 -4.12
CA PHE A 144 -7.46 17.71 -2.94
C PHE A 144 -6.64 17.27 -1.71
N TYR A 145 -6.60 18.09 -0.66
CA TYR A 145 -5.75 17.84 0.50
C TYR A 145 -6.34 16.76 1.42
N ARG A 146 -6.24 15.50 0.97
CA ARG A 146 -6.68 14.30 1.69
C ARG A 146 -5.73 13.12 1.51
N ASN A 147 -6.00 12.04 2.23
CA ASN A 147 -5.16 10.84 2.31
C ASN A 147 -5.16 9.97 1.03
N ASP A 148 -6.07 10.21 0.08
CA ASP A 148 -6.40 9.27 -0.99
C ASP A 148 -5.23 9.04 -1.96
N MET A 149 -4.50 10.08 -2.33
CA MET A 149 -3.35 9.93 -3.23
C MET A 149 -2.15 9.27 -2.56
N TYR A 150 -1.95 9.52 -1.28
CA TYR A 150 -0.87 8.87 -0.53
C TYR A 150 -1.13 7.36 -0.44
N ILE A 151 -2.33 6.97 -0.06
CA ILE A 151 -2.67 5.55 0.07
C ILE A 151 -2.62 4.81 -1.28
N ALA A 152 -2.99 5.47 -2.38
CA ALA A 152 -2.87 4.91 -3.73
C ALA A 152 -1.40 4.59 -4.08
N VAL A 153 -0.48 5.53 -3.80
CA VAL A 153 0.96 5.34 -4.02
C VAL A 153 1.53 4.25 -3.10
N TRP A 154 1.15 4.24 -1.81
CA TRP A 154 1.61 3.21 -0.89
C TRP A 154 1.11 1.82 -1.29
N THR A 155 -0.16 1.68 -1.61
CA THR A 155 -0.74 0.42 -2.07
C THR A 155 -0.03 -0.10 -3.33
N PHE A 156 0.16 0.76 -4.33
CA PHE A 156 0.87 0.37 -5.54
C PHE A 156 2.35 0.07 -5.29
N GLY A 157 2.99 0.83 -4.39
CA GLY A 157 4.36 0.59 -3.93
C GLY A 157 4.53 -0.77 -3.25
N MET A 158 3.57 -1.19 -2.41
CA MET A 158 3.56 -2.53 -1.81
C MET A 158 3.51 -3.60 -2.91
N VAL A 159 2.64 -3.46 -3.90
CA VAL A 159 2.54 -4.38 -5.05
C VAL A 159 3.87 -4.47 -5.79
N ILE A 160 4.53 -3.34 -6.07
CA ILE A 160 5.85 -3.32 -6.71
C ILE A 160 6.88 -4.09 -5.88
N CYS A 161 6.98 -3.81 -4.58
CA CYS A 161 7.94 -4.48 -3.70
C CYS A 161 7.70 -5.99 -3.64
N ILE A 162 6.44 -6.42 -3.52
CA ILE A 162 6.05 -7.82 -3.49
C ILE A 162 6.52 -8.52 -4.78
N TRP A 163 6.09 -8.03 -5.94
CA TRP A 163 6.40 -8.69 -7.21
C TRP A 163 7.88 -8.63 -7.57
N ARG A 164 8.57 -7.55 -7.23
CA ARG A 164 10.03 -7.47 -7.38
C ARG A 164 10.75 -8.47 -6.47
N TYR A 165 10.26 -8.67 -5.25
CA TYR A 165 10.82 -9.69 -4.37
C TYR A 165 10.59 -11.10 -4.90
N LEU A 166 9.38 -11.40 -5.37
CA LEU A 166 9.06 -12.71 -5.96
C LEU A 166 9.95 -13.03 -7.17
N ASP A 167 10.28 -12.02 -7.98
CA ASP A 167 11.15 -12.18 -9.15
C ASP A 167 12.65 -12.25 -8.80
N GLU A 168 13.13 -11.34 -7.95
CA GLU A 168 14.57 -11.09 -7.76
C GLU A 168 15.10 -11.59 -6.40
N GLN A 169 14.23 -11.87 -5.45
CA GLN A 169 14.53 -12.31 -4.07
C GLN A 169 15.57 -11.45 -3.33
N LYS A 170 15.63 -10.14 -3.64
CA LYS A 170 16.52 -9.18 -2.98
C LYS A 170 15.85 -8.63 -1.71
N ASN A 171 16.54 -8.73 -0.57
CA ASN A 171 16.03 -8.27 0.73
C ASN A 171 15.63 -6.79 0.75
N GLY A 172 16.23 -5.95 -0.10
CA GLY A 172 15.87 -4.53 -0.22
C GLY A 172 14.39 -4.30 -0.50
N TYR A 173 13.75 -5.21 -1.25
CA TYR A 173 12.30 -5.12 -1.50
C TYR A 173 11.47 -5.44 -0.26
N LEU A 174 11.93 -6.33 0.62
CA LEU A 174 11.27 -6.59 1.91
C LEU A 174 11.38 -5.39 2.85
N TYR A 175 12.53 -4.70 2.86
CA TYR A 175 12.73 -3.48 3.64
C TYR A 175 11.87 -2.33 3.11
N GLY A 176 11.82 -2.17 1.78
CA GLY A 176 10.93 -1.20 1.14
C GLY A 176 9.45 -1.49 1.43
N LEU A 177 9.04 -2.76 1.35
CA LEU A 177 7.70 -3.21 1.69
C LEU A 177 7.34 -2.87 3.14
N ALA A 178 8.24 -3.13 4.09
CA ALA A 178 8.03 -2.82 5.50
C ALA A 178 7.86 -1.31 5.75
N ALA A 179 8.71 -0.48 5.14
CA ALA A 179 8.61 0.98 5.24
C ALA A 179 7.30 1.52 4.63
N ILE A 180 6.93 1.04 3.42
CA ILE A 180 5.68 1.43 2.75
C ILE A 180 4.47 0.99 3.56
N LEU A 181 4.49 -0.20 4.14
CA LEU A 181 3.42 -0.71 4.99
C LEU A 181 3.23 0.16 6.23
N ALA A 182 4.31 0.61 6.88
CA ALA A 182 4.26 1.54 8.00
C ALA A 182 3.64 2.88 7.60
N LEU A 183 4.08 3.46 6.47
CA LEU A 183 3.54 4.71 5.94
C LEU A 183 2.07 4.57 5.54
N SER A 184 1.69 3.41 5.00
CA SER A 184 0.30 3.09 4.66
C SER A 184 -0.58 3.06 5.91
N PHE A 185 -0.20 2.36 6.98
CA PHE A 185 -0.91 2.38 8.27
C PHE A 185 -0.96 3.77 8.88
N ALA A 186 0.12 4.54 8.77
CA ALA A 186 0.17 5.93 9.24
C ALA A 186 -0.60 6.91 8.33
N THR A 187 -1.23 6.44 7.26
CA THR A 187 -2.00 7.28 6.32
C THR A 187 -3.50 7.05 6.46
N LYS A 188 -3.99 5.82 6.30
CA LYS A 188 -5.43 5.55 6.27
C LYS A 188 -5.74 4.09 6.64
N GLU A 189 -6.85 3.86 7.32
CA GLU A 189 -7.27 2.55 7.85
C GLU A 189 -7.66 1.55 6.76
N VAL A 190 -7.90 2.00 5.52
CA VAL A 190 -8.06 1.08 4.37
C VAL A 190 -6.86 0.15 4.20
N THR A 191 -5.73 0.47 4.82
CA THR A 191 -4.55 -0.38 4.89
C THR A 191 -4.83 -1.73 5.54
N PHE A 192 -5.75 -1.81 6.50
CA PHE A 192 -6.18 -3.09 7.09
C PHE A 192 -6.80 -4.01 6.03
N ILE A 193 -7.67 -3.47 5.18
CA ILE A 193 -8.28 -4.20 4.06
C ILE A 193 -7.22 -4.59 3.03
N THR A 194 -6.36 -3.64 2.66
CA THR A 194 -5.24 -3.88 1.74
C THR A 194 -4.33 -5.00 2.23
N ALA A 195 -3.93 -4.95 3.50
CA ALA A 195 -3.08 -5.98 4.10
C ALA A 195 -3.78 -7.35 4.13
N ALA A 196 -5.07 -7.40 4.46
CA ALA A 196 -5.85 -8.63 4.46
C ALA A 196 -5.94 -9.24 3.05
N ILE A 197 -6.21 -8.46 2.00
CA ILE A 197 -6.25 -8.91 0.61
C ILE A 197 -4.88 -9.46 0.18
N VAL A 198 -3.80 -8.76 0.51
CA VAL A 198 -2.42 -9.19 0.24
C VAL A 198 -2.13 -10.51 0.94
N LEU A 199 -2.47 -10.63 2.24
CA LEU A 199 -2.22 -11.84 3.02
C LEU A 199 -2.97 -13.05 2.47
N VAL A 200 -4.25 -12.90 2.13
CA VAL A 200 -5.06 -13.99 1.54
C VAL A 200 -4.45 -14.45 0.20
N PHE A 201 -4.06 -13.52 -0.65
CA PHE A 201 -3.46 -13.89 -1.94
C PHE A 201 -2.10 -14.59 -1.77
N LEU A 202 -1.24 -14.08 -0.89
CA LEU A 202 0.05 -14.69 -0.60
C LEU A 202 -0.09 -16.07 0.05
N ASP A 203 -1.12 -16.27 0.87
CA ASP A 203 -1.46 -17.57 1.46
C ASP A 203 -1.84 -18.59 0.38
N LEU A 204 -2.70 -18.18 -0.57
CA LEU A 204 -3.05 -19.02 -1.72
C LEU A 204 -1.82 -19.33 -2.59
N MET A 205 -0.95 -18.36 -2.86
CA MET A 205 0.29 -18.59 -3.59
C MET A 205 1.20 -19.58 -2.85
N LEU A 206 1.37 -19.40 -1.54
CA LEU A 206 2.17 -20.29 -0.71
C LEU A 206 1.59 -21.72 -0.73
N ALA A 207 0.27 -21.86 -0.60
CA ALA A 207 -0.39 -23.16 -0.68
C ALA A 207 -0.13 -23.87 -2.01
N ILE A 208 -0.20 -23.13 -3.13
CA ILE A 208 0.12 -23.64 -4.48
C ILE A 208 1.59 -24.06 -4.56
N GLU A 209 2.52 -23.23 -4.07
CA GLU A 209 3.95 -23.55 -4.10
C GLU A 209 4.30 -24.75 -3.22
N LEU A 210 3.71 -24.86 -2.03
CA LEU A 210 3.88 -26.01 -1.14
C LEU A 210 3.25 -27.28 -1.72
N GLY A 211 2.09 -27.15 -2.36
CA GLY A 211 1.46 -28.25 -3.08
C GLY A 211 2.37 -28.83 -4.17
N LYS A 212 2.89 -27.97 -5.05
CA LYS A 212 3.80 -28.36 -6.14
C LYS A 212 5.11 -28.97 -5.65
N ARG A 213 5.65 -28.53 -4.52
CA ARG A 213 6.92 -29.08 -3.97
C ARG A 213 6.81 -30.54 -3.51
N ARG A 214 5.61 -31.05 -3.29
CA ARG A 214 5.38 -32.44 -2.87
C ARG A 214 5.21 -33.42 -4.04
N GLU A 215 5.22 -32.93 -5.29
CA GLU A 215 4.97 -33.78 -6.44
C GLU A 215 6.18 -34.60 -6.84
N ASP A 216 5.99 -35.93 -6.85
CA ASP A 216 6.61 -36.83 -7.81
C ASP A 216 5.80 -36.71 -9.12
N GLU A 217 6.48 -36.75 -10.28
CA GLU A 217 6.01 -36.37 -11.63
C GLU A 217 4.76 -37.12 -12.19
N THR A 218 4.04 -37.88 -11.37
CA THR A 218 2.98 -38.80 -11.82
C THR A 218 1.57 -38.48 -11.30
N ILE A 219 1.33 -37.33 -10.64
CA ILE A 219 0.04 -37.04 -9.99
C ILE A 219 -0.84 -36.14 -10.87
N ASP A 220 -2.10 -36.53 -11.07
CA ASP A 220 -3.14 -35.85 -11.84
C ASP A 220 -3.36 -34.40 -11.34
N GLU A 221 -3.51 -33.44 -12.28
CA GLU A 221 -3.75 -32.01 -11.99
C GLU A 221 -4.94 -31.78 -11.05
N ALA A 222 -6.00 -32.58 -11.14
CA ALA A 222 -7.16 -32.48 -10.26
C ALA A 222 -6.81 -32.77 -8.79
N PHE A 223 -5.91 -33.72 -8.54
CA PHE A 223 -5.45 -34.05 -7.19
C PHE A 223 -4.56 -32.95 -6.60
N VAL A 224 -3.74 -32.29 -7.44
CA VAL A 224 -2.95 -31.10 -7.04
C VAL A 224 -3.85 -29.98 -6.55
N TRP A 225 -4.92 -29.70 -7.29
CA TRP A 225 -5.91 -28.69 -6.91
C TRP A 225 -6.59 -29.01 -5.58
N LEU A 226 -7.04 -30.25 -5.40
CA LEU A 226 -7.71 -30.69 -4.18
C LEU A 226 -6.78 -30.55 -2.96
N ARG A 227 -5.51 -30.92 -3.12
CA ARG A 227 -4.49 -30.81 -2.08
C ARG A 227 -4.11 -29.37 -1.78
N THR A 228 -4.05 -28.50 -2.79
CA THR A 228 -3.81 -27.06 -2.61
C THR A 228 -4.93 -26.42 -1.79
N LEU A 229 -6.19 -26.74 -2.10
CA LEU A 229 -7.35 -26.27 -1.33
C LEU A 229 -7.32 -26.76 0.14
N ALA A 230 -6.86 -27.98 0.39
CA ALA A 230 -6.73 -28.52 1.75
C ALA A 230 -5.61 -27.85 2.54
N ILE A 231 -4.53 -27.40 1.88
CA ILE A 231 -3.38 -26.71 2.52
C ILE A 231 -3.69 -25.22 2.74
N ALA A 232 -4.47 -24.58 1.85
CA ALA A 232 -4.72 -23.14 1.90
C ALA A 232 -5.16 -22.61 3.28
N PRO A 233 -6.11 -23.25 4.01
CA PRO A 233 -6.54 -22.75 5.31
C PRO A 233 -5.44 -22.72 6.38
N VAL A 234 -4.34 -23.45 6.19
CA VAL A 234 -3.25 -23.57 7.17
C VAL A 234 -1.89 -23.14 6.62
N ALA A 235 -1.82 -22.67 5.38
CA ALA A 235 -0.53 -22.30 4.77
C ALA A 235 0.19 -21.20 5.55
N TRP A 236 -0.53 -20.22 6.07
CA TRP A 236 0.01 -19.16 6.91
C TRP A 236 0.54 -19.68 8.26
N LEU A 237 -0.15 -20.68 8.87
CA LEU A 237 0.35 -21.36 10.07
C LEU A 237 1.62 -22.15 9.77
N ILE A 238 1.68 -22.82 8.61
CA ILE A 238 2.87 -23.51 8.14
C ILE A 238 4.03 -22.53 7.96
N ALA A 239 3.79 -21.35 7.35
CA ALA A 239 4.81 -20.33 7.21
C ALA A 239 5.33 -19.83 8.56
N GLY A 240 4.45 -19.56 9.51
CA GLY A 240 4.81 -19.12 10.86
C GLY A 240 5.52 -20.19 11.70
N ALA A 241 5.13 -21.47 11.52
CA ALA A 241 5.74 -22.61 12.21
C ALA A 241 7.04 -23.12 11.53
N TRP A 242 7.28 -22.76 10.27
CA TRP A 242 8.44 -23.23 9.50
C TRP A 242 9.77 -23.05 10.22
N PRO A 243 10.06 -21.90 10.84
CA PRO A 243 11.27 -21.68 11.60
C PRO A 243 11.38 -22.57 12.84
N LEU A 244 10.24 -22.95 13.45
CA LEU A 244 10.18 -23.82 14.65
C LEU A 244 10.41 -25.29 14.32
N LEU A 245 9.96 -25.73 13.16
CA LEU A 245 10.04 -27.14 12.75
C LEU A 245 11.44 -27.55 12.24
N GLY A 246 12.36 -26.59 12.10
CA GLY A 246 13.65 -26.83 11.51
C GLY A 246 13.56 -27.16 10.02
N LYS A 247 14.69 -27.27 9.36
CA LYS A 247 14.81 -27.34 7.89
C LYS A 247 14.24 -28.61 7.20
N LYS A 248 13.61 -29.53 7.92
CA LYS A 248 13.37 -30.90 7.38
C LYS A 248 11.94 -31.38 7.09
N PRO A 249 10.83 -30.71 7.44
CA PRO A 249 9.50 -31.36 7.27
C PRO A 249 9.09 -31.60 5.81
N LEU A 250 9.66 -30.86 4.83
CA LEU A 250 9.26 -30.93 3.42
C LEU A 250 10.44 -31.17 2.45
N GLY A 251 11.61 -31.52 2.94
CA GLY A 251 12.76 -31.92 2.11
C GLY A 251 13.44 -30.79 1.31
N ARG A 252 13.12 -29.53 1.53
CA ARG A 252 13.75 -28.35 0.94
C ARG A 252 14.12 -27.30 1.98
N ASP A 253 15.34 -26.75 1.88
CA ASP A 253 15.97 -25.91 2.90
C ASP A 253 15.40 -24.49 3.05
N ARG A 254 14.44 -24.05 2.23
CA ARG A 254 13.91 -22.67 2.23
C ARG A 254 12.40 -22.63 2.12
N LEU A 255 11.81 -21.68 2.88
CA LEU A 255 10.45 -21.25 2.64
C LEU A 255 10.32 -20.67 1.22
N PRO A 256 9.23 -20.95 0.47
CA PRO A 256 8.99 -20.31 -0.81
C PRO A 256 8.99 -18.78 -0.71
N PRO A 257 9.35 -18.05 -1.79
CA PRO A 257 9.37 -16.58 -1.76
C PRO A 257 8.05 -15.94 -1.34
N ALA A 258 6.91 -16.52 -1.71
CA ALA A 258 5.60 -16.07 -1.24
C ALA A 258 5.46 -16.16 0.29
N GLY A 259 6.04 -17.19 0.91
CA GLY A 259 6.08 -17.34 2.36
C GLY A 259 6.96 -16.30 3.06
N ASP A 260 8.08 -15.90 2.46
CA ASP A 260 8.92 -14.81 2.99
C ASP A 260 8.15 -13.48 3.03
N VAL A 261 7.41 -13.16 1.96
CA VAL A 261 6.58 -11.95 1.88
C VAL A 261 5.40 -12.03 2.85
N LEU A 262 4.76 -13.21 2.93
CA LEU A 262 3.65 -13.47 3.87
C LEU A 262 4.09 -13.25 5.32
N LEU A 263 5.29 -13.72 5.69
CA LEU A 263 5.85 -13.50 7.03
C LEU A 263 6.11 -12.01 7.29
N ILE A 264 6.71 -11.27 6.37
CA ILE A 264 6.96 -9.83 6.56
C ILE A 264 5.64 -9.07 6.73
N VAL A 265 4.70 -9.22 5.78
CA VAL A 265 3.41 -8.51 5.86
C VAL A 265 2.62 -8.97 7.08
N GLY A 266 2.52 -10.28 7.30
CA GLY A 266 1.76 -10.86 8.40
C GLY A 266 2.30 -10.45 9.77
N LEU A 267 3.59 -10.63 10.02
CA LEU A 267 4.18 -10.35 11.33
C LEU A 267 4.20 -8.85 11.66
N LEU A 268 4.45 -7.97 10.67
CA LEU A 268 4.42 -6.52 10.90
C LEU A 268 2.99 -5.99 11.08
N SER A 269 2.01 -6.59 10.40
CA SER A 269 0.59 -6.23 10.54
C SER A 269 -0.06 -6.86 11.75
N LEU A 270 0.45 -7.98 12.28
CA LEU A 270 -0.19 -8.73 13.36
C LEU A 270 -0.55 -7.87 14.58
N PRO A 271 0.34 -7.03 15.12
CA PRO A 271 0.00 -6.15 16.24
C PRO A 271 -1.04 -5.09 15.87
N GLN A 272 -1.10 -4.68 14.60
CA GLN A 272 -2.08 -3.70 14.11
C GLN A 272 -3.51 -4.26 14.12
N PHE A 273 -3.67 -5.58 13.98
CA PHE A 273 -4.96 -6.26 14.07
C PHE A 273 -5.39 -6.58 15.52
N SER A 274 -4.65 -6.13 16.53
CA SER A 274 -4.92 -6.44 17.94
C SER A 274 -6.33 -6.07 18.39
N ALA A 275 -6.89 -4.95 17.93
CA ALA A 275 -8.25 -4.52 18.29
C ALA A 275 -9.35 -5.48 17.77
N ALA A 276 -9.07 -6.31 16.77
CA ALA A 276 -10.03 -7.30 16.27
C ALA A 276 -10.44 -8.34 17.32
N VAL A 277 -9.62 -8.56 18.36
CA VAL A 277 -9.94 -9.45 19.49
C VAL A 277 -11.26 -9.09 20.18
N GLN A 278 -11.64 -7.81 20.17
CA GLN A 278 -12.90 -7.34 20.76
C GLN A 278 -14.16 -7.90 20.05
N LYS A 279 -14.02 -8.31 18.80
CA LYS A 279 -15.13 -8.90 18.02
C LYS A 279 -15.29 -10.41 18.26
N LEU A 280 -14.40 -11.00 19.09
CA LEU A 280 -14.54 -12.40 19.48
C LEU A 280 -15.72 -12.57 20.48
N PRO A 281 -16.53 -13.64 20.34
CA PRO A 281 -17.63 -13.91 21.26
C PRO A 281 -17.17 -13.96 22.72
N GLY A 282 -17.86 -13.23 23.58
CA GLY A 282 -17.57 -13.18 25.04
C GLY A 282 -16.48 -12.17 25.44
N VAL A 283 -15.84 -11.48 24.52
CA VAL A 283 -14.78 -10.49 24.83
C VAL A 283 -15.28 -9.05 24.75
N GLY A 284 -16.18 -8.71 23.82
CA GLY A 284 -16.51 -7.34 23.41
C GLY A 284 -17.90 -6.83 23.71
N ASP A 285 -18.71 -7.50 24.55
CA ASP A 285 -20.11 -7.13 24.81
C ASP A 285 -20.31 -5.90 25.73
N LYS A 286 -19.24 -5.27 26.18
CA LYS A 286 -19.31 -4.08 27.05
C LYS A 286 -18.93 -2.84 26.27
N GLY A 287 -19.87 -1.91 26.21
CA GLY A 287 -19.65 -0.59 25.56
C GLY A 287 -18.32 0.04 26.00
N TYR A 288 -17.62 0.58 25.03
CA TYR A 288 -16.26 1.07 25.12
C TYR A 288 -16.06 2.08 26.27
N ASN A 289 -15.34 1.68 27.30
CA ASN A 289 -14.89 2.58 28.35
C ASN A 289 -13.34 2.47 28.43
N VAL A 290 -12.65 3.42 27.85
CA VAL A 290 -11.19 3.46 27.65
C VAL A 290 -10.41 3.13 28.94
N ALA A 291 -10.95 3.45 30.10
CA ALA A 291 -10.27 3.25 31.39
C ALA A 291 -10.26 1.79 31.89
N SER A 292 -11.26 0.97 31.53
CA SER A 292 -11.34 -0.44 31.96
C SER A 292 -10.71 -1.44 30.97
N GLU A 293 -10.37 -0.99 29.75
CA GLU A 293 -9.89 -1.84 28.66
C GLU A 293 -8.38 -1.79 28.46
N ASN A 294 -7.68 -0.94 29.19
CA ASN A 294 -6.22 -0.80 29.05
C ASN A 294 -5.49 -2.14 29.23
N ASN A 295 -5.93 -2.99 30.16
CA ASN A 295 -5.31 -4.29 30.41
C ASN A 295 -5.47 -5.25 29.21
N LEU A 296 -6.68 -5.33 28.62
CA LEU A 296 -6.92 -6.19 27.44
C LEU A 296 -6.09 -5.69 26.26
N ARG A 297 -6.09 -4.40 26.00
CA ARG A 297 -5.29 -3.76 24.97
C ARG A 297 -3.81 -4.06 25.14
N ASP A 298 -3.27 -3.78 26.32
CA ASP A 298 -1.83 -3.88 26.59
C ASP A 298 -1.35 -5.33 26.54
N ILE A 299 -2.14 -6.28 27.07
CA ILE A 299 -1.86 -7.72 27.00
C ILE A 299 -1.92 -8.19 25.52
N THR A 300 -2.96 -7.82 24.79
CA THR A 300 -3.13 -8.29 23.41
C THR A 300 -2.04 -7.72 22.51
N VAL A 301 -1.82 -6.41 22.54
CA VAL A 301 -0.75 -5.76 21.76
C VAL A 301 0.61 -6.34 22.15
N GLY A 302 0.91 -6.46 23.44
CA GLY A 302 2.16 -7.02 23.92
C GLY A 302 2.38 -8.46 23.48
N THR A 303 1.36 -9.31 23.59
CA THR A 303 1.45 -10.72 23.18
C THR A 303 1.69 -10.83 21.66
N LEU A 304 0.96 -10.06 20.83
CA LEU A 304 1.12 -10.11 19.39
C LEU A 304 2.46 -9.51 18.92
N LEU A 305 2.97 -8.48 19.60
CA LEU A 305 4.32 -7.97 19.37
C LEU A 305 5.39 -9.00 19.69
N VAL A 306 5.30 -9.66 20.85
CA VAL A 306 6.24 -10.71 21.25
C VAL A 306 6.20 -11.88 20.29
N ALA A 307 5.01 -12.34 19.88
CA ALA A 307 4.85 -13.40 18.91
C ALA A 307 5.47 -13.02 17.56
N SER A 308 5.22 -11.79 17.09
CA SER A 308 5.77 -11.23 15.84
C SER A 308 7.31 -11.21 15.87
N VAL A 309 7.89 -10.69 16.95
CA VAL A 309 9.35 -10.64 17.14
C VAL A 309 9.95 -12.05 17.22
N TYR A 310 9.33 -12.94 18.00
CA TYR A 310 9.82 -14.30 18.20
C TYR A 310 9.89 -15.08 16.89
N VAL A 311 8.78 -15.13 16.14
CA VAL A 311 8.73 -15.81 14.83
C VAL A 311 9.70 -15.17 13.84
N GLY A 312 9.75 -13.84 13.78
CA GLY A 312 10.62 -13.09 12.89
C GLY A 312 12.12 -13.36 13.14
N LEU A 313 12.53 -13.42 14.40
CA LEU A 313 13.91 -13.74 14.78
C LEU A 313 14.28 -15.20 14.47
N LEU A 314 13.35 -16.13 14.61
CA LEU A 314 13.56 -17.52 14.23
C LEU A 314 13.63 -17.69 12.69
N TRP A 315 12.87 -16.91 11.94
CA TRP A 315 12.84 -16.98 10.49
C TRP A 315 14.15 -16.47 9.86
N ARG A 316 14.48 -15.21 10.01
CA ARG A 316 15.68 -14.57 9.44
C ARG A 316 16.08 -13.36 10.28
N PRO A 317 16.84 -13.49 11.38
CA PRO A 317 17.03 -12.46 12.39
C PRO A 317 17.52 -11.12 11.83
N LYS A 318 18.52 -11.13 10.92
CA LYS A 318 19.04 -9.89 10.31
C LYS A 318 18.01 -9.19 9.40
N VAL A 319 17.30 -9.97 8.58
CA VAL A 319 16.26 -9.42 7.67
C VAL A 319 15.10 -8.87 8.49
N TRP A 320 14.66 -9.64 9.49
CA TRP A 320 13.60 -9.23 10.41
C TRP A 320 13.94 -7.94 11.17
N ALA A 321 15.15 -7.86 11.75
CA ALA A 321 15.56 -6.68 12.50
C ALA A 321 15.55 -5.40 11.64
N ILE A 322 16.07 -5.47 10.40
CA ILE A 322 16.08 -4.33 9.48
C ILE A 322 14.65 -3.99 9.03
N ALA A 323 13.84 -4.99 8.65
CA ALA A 323 12.46 -4.77 8.23
C ALA A 323 11.61 -4.17 9.37
N SER A 324 11.78 -4.68 10.60
CA SER A 324 11.12 -4.13 11.80
C SER A 324 11.54 -2.68 12.06
N ALA A 325 12.82 -2.35 11.92
CA ALA A 325 13.28 -0.97 12.02
C ALA A 325 12.66 -0.08 10.93
N CYS A 326 12.63 -0.55 9.66
CA CYS A 326 11.98 0.16 8.56
C CYS A 326 10.49 0.39 8.79
N PHE A 327 9.81 -0.50 9.51
CA PHE A 327 8.40 -0.36 9.87
C PHE A 327 8.22 0.50 11.13
N PHE A 328 8.79 0.09 12.26
CA PHE A 328 8.47 0.69 13.56
C PHE A 328 9.08 2.07 13.76
N VAL A 329 10.23 2.39 13.16
CA VAL A 329 10.82 3.73 13.30
C VAL A 329 9.89 4.81 12.74
N PRO A 330 9.50 4.80 11.44
CA PRO A 330 8.59 5.81 10.93
C PRO A 330 7.20 5.74 11.60
N TYR A 331 6.71 4.55 11.91
CA TYR A 331 5.44 4.35 12.59
C TYR A 331 5.41 5.07 13.96
N VAL A 332 6.38 4.77 14.83
CA VAL A 332 6.47 5.36 16.17
C VAL A 332 6.67 6.87 16.08
N LEU A 333 7.59 7.33 15.23
CA LEU A 333 7.86 8.77 15.08
C LEU A 333 6.61 9.55 14.67
N LEU A 334 5.85 9.05 13.72
CA LEU A 334 4.65 9.72 13.23
C LEU A 334 3.53 9.69 14.26
N TYR A 335 3.20 8.53 14.81
CA TYR A 335 2.08 8.41 15.76
C TYR A 335 2.35 9.09 17.09
N THR A 336 3.60 9.09 17.56
CA THR A 336 3.98 9.79 18.80
C THR A 336 4.33 11.26 18.58
N THR A 337 4.20 11.76 17.38
CA THR A 337 4.60 13.14 17.02
C THR A 337 6.03 13.43 17.50
N PHE A 338 6.98 12.60 17.06
CA PHE A 338 8.39 12.66 17.47
C PHE A 338 8.57 12.64 19.00
N PHE A 339 7.85 11.70 19.68
CA PHE A 339 7.85 11.48 21.12
C PHE A 339 7.24 12.60 21.98
N THR A 340 6.60 13.60 21.38
CA THR A 340 5.87 14.64 22.13
C THR A 340 4.51 14.15 22.63
N ASN A 341 3.94 13.07 22.03
CA ASN A 341 2.68 12.44 22.40
C ASN A 341 2.82 10.91 22.45
N MET A 342 3.29 10.35 23.55
CA MET A 342 3.53 8.90 23.71
C MET A 342 2.27 8.05 23.59
N ASN A 343 1.10 8.58 23.96
CA ASN A 343 -0.20 7.90 23.83
C ASN A 343 -0.58 7.65 22.36
N GLY A 344 0.02 8.37 21.43
CA GLY A 344 -0.16 8.18 19.99
C GLY A 344 0.21 6.76 19.53
N PHE A 345 1.16 6.08 20.18
CA PHE A 345 1.49 4.70 19.85
C PHE A 345 0.28 3.77 20.01
N PHE A 346 -0.41 3.81 21.13
CA PHE A 346 -1.60 2.99 21.35
C PHE A 346 -2.81 3.47 20.54
N SER A 347 -2.93 4.77 20.34
CA SER A 347 -3.94 5.33 19.45
C SER A 347 -3.77 4.84 18.00
N GLY A 348 -2.54 4.60 17.56
CA GLY A 348 -2.24 4.00 16.25
C GLY A 348 -2.52 2.50 16.23
N ILE A 349 -1.81 1.73 17.06
CA ILE A 349 -1.75 0.25 16.96
C ILE A 349 -3.08 -0.43 17.36
N TRP A 350 -3.84 0.20 18.23
CA TRP A 350 -5.15 -0.27 18.67
C TRP A 350 -6.29 0.64 18.21
N GLY A 351 -6.21 1.93 18.52
CA GLY A 351 -7.31 2.87 18.36
C GLY A 351 -7.76 3.07 16.92
N SER A 352 -6.84 3.00 15.94
CA SER A 352 -7.19 3.13 14.53
C SER A 352 -8.17 2.04 14.07
N LEU A 353 -7.84 0.77 14.33
CA LEU A 353 -8.72 -0.34 13.94
C LEU A 353 -9.99 -0.37 14.81
N ASP A 354 -9.85 -0.17 16.12
CA ASP A 354 -10.98 -0.16 17.05
C ASP A 354 -12.06 0.86 16.65
N TYR A 355 -11.66 2.10 16.40
CA TYR A 355 -12.57 3.14 15.95
C TYR A 355 -13.34 2.71 14.68
N TRP A 356 -12.65 2.16 13.68
CA TRP A 356 -13.27 1.78 12.41
C TRP A 356 -14.13 0.53 12.52
N LEU A 357 -13.79 -0.42 13.37
CA LEU A 357 -14.66 -1.57 13.68
C LEU A 357 -15.98 -1.12 14.33
N ASN A 358 -15.94 -0.07 15.15
CA ASN A 358 -17.13 0.49 15.77
C ASN A 358 -17.95 1.38 14.83
N GLN A 359 -17.34 1.86 13.73
CA GLN A 359 -18.03 2.62 12.69
C GLN A 359 -18.76 1.77 11.64
N GLN A 360 -18.57 0.45 11.63
CA GLN A 360 -19.21 -0.45 10.64
C GLN A 360 -20.74 -0.39 10.66
N GLY A 361 -21.35 -0.14 11.82
CA GLY A 361 -22.80 -0.01 11.97
C GLY A 361 -23.35 1.39 11.71
N VAL A 362 -22.50 2.38 11.42
CA VAL A 362 -22.90 3.78 11.26
C VAL A 362 -23.16 4.09 9.78
N HIS A 363 -24.43 4.27 9.42
CA HIS A 363 -24.80 4.73 8.08
C HIS A 363 -24.40 6.19 7.85
N ARG A 364 -23.34 6.41 7.07
CA ARG A 364 -22.89 7.74 6.68
C ARG A 364 -23.53 8.15 5.34
N GLY A 365 -24.25 9.26 5.33
CA GLY A 365 -24.80 9.87 4.13
C GLY A 365 -26.01 9.15 3.49
N ASN A 366 -26.56 8.12 4.12
CA ASN A 366 -27.76 7.36 3.62
C ASN A 366 -27.64 6.93 2.15
N GLN A 367 -26.46 6.61 1.68
CA GLN A 367 -26.24 6.23 0.30
C GLN A 367 -26.67 4.77 0.06
N PRO A 368 -27.36 4.47 -1.06
CA PRO A 368 -27.75 3.12 -1.37
C PRO A 368 -26.51 2.26 -1.66
N GLY A 369 -26.58 0.93 -1.36
CA GLY A 369 -25.45 0.01 -1.56
C GLY A 369 -24.91 -0.05 -3.00
N TYR A 370 -25.71 0.33 -3.99
CA TYR A 370 -25.29 0.40 -5.40
C TYR A 370 -24.65 1.74 -5.81
N TYR A 371 -24.45 2.68 -4.88
CA TYR A 371 -23.92 4.02 -5.17
C TYR A 371 -22.65 4.01 -6.00
N TYR A 372 -21.65 3.23 -5.56
CA TYR A 372 -20.38 3.13 -6.29
C TYR A 372 -20.51 2.39 -7.63
N ALA A 373 -21.46 1.48 -7.77
CA ALA A 373 -21.76 0.82 -9.03
C ALA A 373 -22.28 1.78 -10.11
N LEU A 374 -22.90 2.90 -9.70
CA LEU A 374 -23.30 3.99 -10.61
C LEU A 374 -22.20 5.01 -10.81
N MET A 375 -21.47 5.39 -9.75
CA MET A 375 -20.45 6.43 -9.83
C MET A 375 -19.22 5.99 -10.64
N THR A 376 -18.79 4.74 -10.49
CA THR A 376 -17.60 4.23 -11.19
C THR A 376 -17.76 4.28 -12.72
N PRO A 377 -18.86 3.81 -13.35
CA PRO A 377 -19.06 3.96 -14.78
C PRO A 377 -19.16 5.40 -15.25
N LEU A 378 -19.67 6.30 -14.41
CA LEU A 378 -19.83 7.71 -14.77
C LEU A 378 -18.48 8.44 -14.89
N TYR A 379 -17.57 8.20 -13.96
CA TYR A 379 -16.28 8.90 -13.91
C TYR A 379 -15.13 8.13 -14.55
N GLU A 380 -15.17 6.80 -14.52
CA GLU A 380 -14.09 5.92 -14.96
C GLU A 380 -14.57 4.86 -15.98
N PHE A 381 -15.44 5.25 -16.92
CA PHE A 381 -16.04 4.32 -17.89
C PHE A 381 -15.00 3.57 -18.74
N LEU A 382 -13.95 4.27 -19.20
CA LEU A 382 -12.93 3.67 -20.04
C LEU A 382 -12.06 2.63 -19.30
N PRO A 383 -11.49 2.92 -18.13
CA PRO A 383 -10.84 1.91 -17.29
C PRO A 383 -11.76 0.72 -16.97
N LEU A 384 -13.05 0.97 -16.69
CA LEU A 384 -14.01 -0.08 -16.37
C LEU A 384 -14.27 -1.02 -17.54
N ILE A 385 -14.48 -0.49 -18.75
CA ILE A 385 -14.66 -1.31 -19.95
C ILE A 385 -13.41 -2.15 -20.24
N LEU A 386 -12.24 -1.55 -20.17
CA LEU A 386 -10.98 -2.25 -20.41
C LEU A 386 -10.73 -3.33 -19.33
N ALA A 387 -11.08 -3.06 -18.07
CA ALA A 387 -10.99 -4.03 -16.98
C ALA A 387 -11.97 -5.20 -17.20
N ALA A 388 -13.21 -4.93 -17.56
CA ALA A 388 -14.22 -5.97 -17.83
C ALA A 388 -13.77 -6.91 -18.98
N CYS A 389 -13.28 -6.36 -20.08
CA CYS A 389 -12.71 -7.16 -21.17
C CYS A 389 -11.45 -7.93 -20.73
N GLY A 390 -10.61 -7.30 -19.92
CA GLY A 390 -9.35 -7.88 -19.42
C GLY A 390 -9.55 -9.01 -18.42
N ILE A 391 -10.51 -8.92 -17.50
CA ILE A 391 -10.74 -9.90 -16.44
C ILE A 391 -10.93 -11.31 -17.02
N VAL A 392 -11.84 -11.45 -17.99
CA VAL A 392 -12.16 -12.76 -18.59
C VAL A 392 -10.90 -13.35 -19.23
N TRP A 393 -10.19 -12.55 -20.03
CA TRP A 393 -8.99 -13.01 -20.71
C TRP A 393 -7.84 -13.36 -19.74
N LEU A 394 -7.61 -12.51 -18.73
CA LEU A 394 -6.55 -12.68 -17.75
C LEU A 394 -6.79 -13.85 -16.79
N ALA A 395 -8.05 -14.12 -16.42
CA ALA A 395 -8.39 -15.25 -15.57
C ALA A 395 -8.00 -16.59 -16.20
N PHE A 396 -8.26 -16.76 -17.51
CA PHE A 396 -7.98 -18.00 -18.22
C PHE A 396 -6.57 -18.11 -18.80
N ARG A 397 -5.93 -16.99 -19.18
CA ARG A 397 -4.62 -16.99 -19.85
C ARG A 397 -3.55 -16.20 -19.10
N GLY A 398 -3.80 -15.83 -17.84
CA GLY A 398 -2.89 -15.03 -17.03
C GLY A 398 -1.80 -15.85 -16.35
N ASN A 399 -0.64 -15.21 -16.14
CA ASN A 399 0.36 -15.65 -15.17
C ASN A 399 -0.06 -15.26 -13.74
N SER A 400 0.72 -15.61 -12.72
CA SER A 400 0.41 -15.32 -11.31
C SER A 400 0.15 -13.83 -11.06
N PHE A 401 0.91 -12.91 -11.68
CA PHE A 401 0.68 -11.48 -11.56
C PHE A 401 -0.69 -11.04 -12.13
N LYS A 402 -1.06 -11.55 -13.29
CA LYS A 402 -2.32 -11.21 -13.94
C LYS A 402 -3.52 -11.74 -13.15
N ARG A 403 -3.39 -12.95 -12.58
CA ARG A 403 -4.39 -13.52 -11.65
C ARG A 403 -4.51 -12.69 -10.36
N TRP A 404 -3.40 -12.14 -9.86
CA TRP A 404 -3.41 -11.18 -8.77
C TRP A 404 -4.26 -9.95 -9.08
N LEU A 405 -4.12 -9.35 -10.27
CA LEU A 405 -4.94 -8.19 -10.66
C LEU A 405 -6.43 -8.50 -10.67
N VAL A 406 -6.82 -9.68 -11.19
CA VAL A 406 -8.22 -10.14 -11.17
C VAL A 406 -8.70 -10.36 -9.74
N PHE A 407 -7.91 -11.04 -8.91
CA PHE A 407 -8.22 -11.28 -7.51
C PHE A 407 -8.38 -9.96 -6.74
N TRP A 408 -7.44 -9.03 -6.92
CA TRP A 408 -7.48 -7.71 -6.29
C TRP A 408 -8.75 -6.94 -6.64
N LEU A 409 -9.08 -6.89 -7.92
CA LEU A 409 -10.28 -6.20 -8.39
C LEU A 409 -11.55 -6.83 -7.80
N ALA A 410 -11.65 -8.16 -7.84
CA ALA A 410 -12.78 -8.89 -7.25
C ALA A 410 -12.89 -8.63 -5.75
N ALA A 411 -11.79 -8.68 -5.01
CA ALA A 411 -11.78 -8.46 -3.57
C ALA A 411 -12.22 -7.03 -3.18
N ILE A 412 -11.81 -6.01 -3.95
CA ILE A 412 -12.22 -4.61 -3.70
C ILE A 412 -13.70 -4.38 -4.03
N PHE A 413 -14.26 -5.03 -5.07
CA PHE A 413 -15.67 -4.84 -5.44
C PHE A 413 -16.64 -5.68 -4.61
N LEU A 414 -16.18 -6.76 -3.99
CA LEU A 414 -17.02 -7.67 -3.17
C LEU A 414 -16.95 -7.37 -1.66
N GLY A 415 -15.91 -6.67 -1.20
CA GLY A 415 -15.70 -6.28 0.20
C GLY A 415 -16.05 -4.85 0.46
#